data_59f1d3da4376902a561cee2a942d2cea
#
_entry.id   59f1d3da4376902a561cee2a942d2cea
#
_cell.length_a   1.000
_cell.length_b   1.000
_cell.length_c   1.000
_cell.angle_alpha   90.00
_cell.angle_beta   90.00
_cell.angle_gamma   90.00
#
_symmetry.space_group_name_H-M   'P 1'
#
loop_
_entity.id
_entity.type
_entity.pdbx_description
1 polymer ?
#
loop_
_entity_poly.entity_id
_entity_poly.type
_entity_poly.pdbx_seq_one_letter_code
_entity_poly.pdbx_strand_id
1 'polypeptide(L)'
;MSTRELGPTVLLRDVQVAAGDLSFGRNPWDNLLKTVGDFAQPSFLDAWFGSERLEYRSDDGTVLRVENRREVEATFLSAVGRATWVTFQIATLGSLLAALMALPLAMLVARNLRAPRPLAWAAKGVLDVSRAVHTLVFGLILVGIVGLGPTAGVLAIALHSMGTYGKLFAESIESLDMAAVDAVRATGAGEAQVFFHGVWPSVLPQFVSHHLYVWEFNIRDSTILGLIGAGGLGLLISEAVSLFQWSRLATLLIVVVALVMAFDALSRRIREKLL
;
A
#
# COMPACT_ATOMS: atom_id res chain seq x y z
N MET A 1 45.28 -17.57 0.43
CA MET A 1 43.81 -17.64 0.51
C MET A 1 43.29 -17.63 -0.90
N SER A 2 42.88 -18.78 -1.40
CA SER A 2 42.50 -18.97 -2.80
C SER A 2 41.01 -18.67 -2.95
N THR A 3 40.69 -17.63 -3.69
CA THR A 3 39.32 -17.39 -4.21
C THR A 3 39.07 -18.48 -5.28
N ARG A 4 38.39 -19.56 -4.85
CA ARG A 4 37.79 -20.48 -5.83
C ARG A 4 36.69 -19.73 -6.56
N GLU A 5 36.94 -19.40 -7.80
CA GLU A 5 35.94 -18.98 -8.75
C GLU A 5 34.87 -20.09 -8.81
N LEU A 6 33.68 -19.79 -8.36
CA LEU A 6 32.51 -20.61 -8.60
C LEU A 6 32.26 -20.57 -10.11
N GLY A 7 32.62 -21.65 -10.80
CA GLY A 7 32.50 -21.73 -12.25
C GLY A 7 31.05 -21.63 -12.69
N PRO A 8 30.77 -21.13 -13.91
CA PRO A 8 29.41 -20.93 -14.45
C PRO A 8 28.55 -22.23 -14.51
N THR A 9 29.19 -23.38 -14.41
CA THR A 9 28.51 -24.70 -14.34
C THR A 9 27.73 -24.96 -13.05
N VAL A 10 28.14 -24.37 -11.92
CA VAL A 10 27.41 -24.52 -10.65
C VAL A 10 26.13 -23.70 -10.68
N LEU A 11 26.21 -22.45 -11.17
CA LEU A 11 25.04 -21.60 -11.36
C LEU A 11 24.02 -22.19 -12.36
N LEU A 12 24.50 -22.81 -13.44
CA LEU A 12 23.65 -23.49 -14.44
C LEU A 12 23.01 -24.77 -13.89
N ARG A 13 23.67 -25.47 -12.96
CA ARG A 13 23.12 -26.66 -12.34
C ARG A 13 22.03 -26.33 -11.33
N ASP A 14 22.21 -25.28 -10.54
CA ASP A 14 21.19 -24.79 -9.59
C ASP A 14 19.99 -24.19 -10.35
N VAL A 15 20.20 -23.49 -11.46
CA VAL A 15 19.14 -23.04 -12.37
C VAL A 15 18.48 -24.20 -13.10
N GLN A 16 19.20 -25.27 -13.44
CA GLN A 16 18.62 -26.47 -14.04
C GLN A 16 17.83 -27.30 -13.03
N VAL A 17 18.22 -27.37 -11.78
CA VAL A 17 17.42 -28.02 -10.71
C VAL A 17 16.16 -27.21 -10.42
N ALA A 18 16.26 -25.89 -10.32
CA ALA A 18 15.10 -25.00 -10.23
C ALA A 18 14.25 -25.03 -11.52
N ALA A 19 14.87 -25.07 -12.71
CA ALA A 19 14.16 -25.21 -14.00
C ALA A 19 13.63 -26.63 -14.25
N GLY A 20 14.19 -27.64 -13.61
CA GLY A 20 13.69 -29.02 -13.64
C GLY A 20 12.37 -29.18 -12.87
N ASP A 21 12.20 -28.45 -11.77
CA ASP A 21 10.92 -28.29 -11.07
C ASP A 21 9.96 -27.33 -11.80
N LEU A 22 10.50 -26.42 -12.62
CA LEU A 22 9.79 -25.52 -13.52
C LEU A 22 9.65 -26.10 -14.93
N SER A 23 9.41 -27.39 -15.08
CA SER A 23 9.19 -28.00 -16.40
C SER A 23 7.87 -27.50 -17.01
N PHE A 24 7.85 -26.25 -17.42
CA PHE A 24 6.81 -25.66 -18.25
C PHE A 24 6.60 -26.40 -19.58
N GLY A 25 7.38 -27.46 -19.84
CA GLY A 25 7.43 -28.17 -21.09
C GLY A 25 6.71 -29.49 -21.16
N ARG A 26 6.30 -30.12 -20.05
CA ARG A 26 5.71 -31.47 -20.12
C ARG A 26 4.23 -31.57 -19.83
N ASN A 27 3.68 -30.79 -18.89
CA ASN A 27 2.23 -30.76 -18.65
C ASN A 27 1.85 -29.47 -17.91
N PRO A 28 1.33 -28.43 -18.59
CA PRO A 28 0.87 -27.20 -17.93
C PRO A 28 -0.19 -27.46 -16.87
N TRP A 29 -0.97 -28.53 -17.04
CA TRP A 29 -2.03 -28.91 -16.12
C TRP A 29 -1.50 -29.48 -14.79
N ASP A 30 -0.41 -30.25 -14.80
CA ASP A 30 0.20 -30.78 -13.59
C ASP A 30 0.83 -29.68 -12.75
N ASN A 31 1.46 -28.71 -13.40
CA ASN A 31 1.99 -27.53 -12.73
C ASN A 31 0.87 -26.66 -12.14
N LEU A 32 -0.23 -26.50 -12.87
CA LEU A 32 -1.40 -25.77 -12.39
C LEU A 32 -2.03 -26.47 -11.18
N LEU A 33 -2.21 -27.80 -11.24
CA LEU A 33 -2.77 -28.57 -10.13
C LEU A 33 -1.85 -28.53 -8.89
N LYS A 34 -0.53 -28.64 -9.07
CA LYS A 34 0.44 -28.50 -7.98
C LYS A 34 0.37 -27.11 -7.36
N THR A 35 0.41 -26.07 -8.18
CA THR A 35 0.31 -24.66 -7.70
C THR A 35 -1.01 -24.42 -6.97
N VAL A 36 -2.13 -24.90 -7.50
CA VAL A 36 -3.44 -24.79 -6.84
C VAL A 36 -3.45 -25.57 -5.52
N GLY A 37 -2.83 -26.75 -5.50
CA GLY A 37 -2.67 -27.56 -4.28
C GLY A 37 -1.89 -26.83 -3.20
N ASP A 38 -0.77 -26.20 -3.57
CA ASP A 38 0.07 -25.40 -2.66
C ASP A 38 -0.68 -24.14 -2.15
N PHE A 39 -1.47 -23.50 -3.02
CA PHE A 39 -2.36 -22.39 -2.62
C PHE A 39 -3.48 -22.82 -1.67
N ALA A 40 -3.97 -24.03 -1.81
CA ALA A 40 -5.01 -24.58 -0.93
C ALA A 40 -4.48 -24.94 0.48
N GLN A 41 -3.16 -24.98 0.66
CA GLN A 41 -2.49 -25.24 1.93
C GLN A 41 -1.64 -24.01 2.35
N PRO A 42 -2.26 -22.95 2.86
CA PRO A 42 -1.53 -21.76 3.27
C PRO A 42 -0.61 -22.06 4.46
N SER A 43 0.59 -21.50 4.44
CA SER A 43 1.69 -21.82 5.37
C SER A 43 1.40 -21.51 6.84
N PHE A 44 0.42 -20.64 7.13
CA PHE A 44 0.04 -20.39 8.52
C PHE A 44 -0.53 -21.63 9.23
N LEU A 45 -1.08 -22.59 8.49
CA LEU A 45 -1.55 -23.87 9.05
C LEU A 45 -0.36 -24.69 9.57
N ASP A 46 0.78 -24.60 8.92
CA ASP A 46 2.00 -25.30 9.34
C ASP A 46 2.58 -24.74 10.65
N ALA A 47 2.34 -23.47 10.94
CA ALA A 47 2.71 -22.87 12.22
C ALA A 47 1.91 -23.45 13.40
N TRP A 48 0.69 -23.94 13.14
CA TRP A 48 -0.21 -24.50 14.16
C TRP A 48 -0.15 -26.03 14.21
N PHE A 49 -0.10 -26.68 13.05
CA PHE A 49 -0.24 -28.12 12.92
C PHE A 49 1.05 -28.81 12.43
N GLY A 50 2.04 -28.05 11.98
CA GLY A 50 3.28 -28.58 11.43
C GLY A 50 4.11 -29.29 12.51
N SER A 51 4.35 -30.60 12.33
CA SER A 51 5.20 -31.44 13.17
C SER A 51 6.48 -31.89 12.49
N GLU A 52 6.63 -31.53 11.21
CA GLU A 52 7.72 -32.01 10.36
C GLU A 52 9.03 -31.28 10.67
N ARG A 53 10.13 -32.06 10.79
CA ARG A 53 11.49 -31.54 10.93
C ARG A 53 12.09 -31.33 9.55
N LEU A 54 12.52 -30.12 9.25
CA LEU A 54 13.24 -29.77 8.02
C LEU A 54 14.73 -30.06 8.25
N GLU A 55 15.26 -31.06 7.54
CA GLU A 55 16.68 -31.40 7.56
C GLU A 55 17.35 -30.84 6.32
N TYR A 56 18.25 -29.87 6.51
CA TYR A 56 19.12 -29.38 5.45
C TYR A 56 20.37 -30.26 5.40
N ARG A 57 20.56 -30.97 4.28
CA ARG A 57 21.71 -31.88 4.08
C ARG A 57 22.69 -31.28 3.07
N SER A 58 23.99 -31.45 3.34
CA SER A 58 25.05 -31.16 2.37
C SER A 58 25.04 -32.20 1.25
N ASP A 59 25.70 -31.90 0.13
CA ASP A 59 25.92 -32.84 -0.97
C ASP A 59 26.59 -34.16 -0.51
N ASP A 60 27.32 -34.13 0.60
CA ASP A 60 27.94 -35.31 1.23
C ASP A 60 26.98 -36.11 2.14
N GLY A 61 25.70 -35.74 2.19
CA GLY A 61 24.68 -36.39 3.02
C GLY A 61 24.74 -36.03 4.52
N THR A 62 25.68 -35.18 4.94
CA THR A 62 25.74 -34.70 6.32
C THR A 62 24.63 -33.69 6.60
N VAL A 63 23.94 -33.86 7.74
CA VAL A 63 22.91 -32.93 8.20
C VAL A 63 23.56 -31.66 8.67
N LEU A 64 23.38 -30.57 7.93
CA LEU A 64 23.93 -29.24 8.24
C LEU A 64 23.10 -28.50 9.29
N ARG A 65 21.77 -28.64 9.20
CA ARG A 65 20.84 -27.94 10.06
C ARG A 65 19.53 -28.71 10.14
N VAL A 66 18.99 -28.79 11.34
CA VAL A 66 17.63 -29.29 11.57
C VAL A 66 16.79 -28.15 12.10
N GLU A 67 15.72 -27.81 11.39
CA GLU A 67 14.78 -26.80 11.81
C GLU A 67 13.40 -27.41 12.04
N ASN A 68 12.70 -26.89 13.03
CA ASN A 68 11.32 -27.26 13.24
C ASN A 68 10.45 -26.38 12.32
N ARG A 69 9.70 -26.99 11.42
CA ARG A 69 8.81 -26.29 10.48
C ARG A 69 7.89 -25.30 11.18
N ARG A 70 7.38 -25.67 12.36
CA ARG A 70 6.55 -24.80 13.19
C ARG A 70 7.27 -23.49 13.61
N GLU A 71 8.53 -23.57 13.99
CA GLU A 71 9.32 -22.40 14.42
C GLU A 71 9.63 -21.46 13.23
N VAL A 72 9.96 -22.05 12.09
CA VAL A 72 10.22 -21.32 10.83
C VAL A 72 8.97 -20.54 10.41
N GLU A 73 7.81 -21.21 10.38
CA GLU A 73 6.56 -20.56 9.99
C GLU A 73 6.04 -19.58 11.04
N ALA A 74 6.27 -19.83 12.34
CA ALA A 74 5.94 -18.87 13.38
C ALA A 74 6.80 -17.58 13.26
N THR A 75 8.09 -17.73 12.91
CA THR A 75 8.96 -16.59 12.61
C THR A 75 8.48 -15.83 11.38
N PHE A 76 8.08 -16.52 10.33
CA PHE A 76 7.48 -15.93 9.14
C PHE A 76 6.21 -15.14 9.49
N LEU A 77 5.28 -15.72 10.27
CA LEU A 77 4.07 -15.03 10.70
C LEU A 77 4.37 -13.76 11.51
N SER A 78 5.40 -13.78 12.34
CA SER A 78 5.85 -12.58 13.06
C SER A 78 6.35 -11.49 12.10
N ALA A 79 7.04 -11.88 11.02
CA ALA A 79 7.46 -10.97 9.96
C ALA A 79 6.25 -10.41 9.18
N VAL A 80 5.25 -11.26 8.89
CA VAL A 80 3.98 -10.82 8.27
C VAL A 80 3.28 -9.79 9.14
N GLY A 81 3.21 -9.99 10.46
CA GLY A 81 2.62 -9.01 11.39
C GLY A 81 3.33 -7.66 11.35
N ARG A 82 4.68 -7.66 11.38
CA ARG A 82 5.48 -6.43 11.24
C ARG A 82 5.28 -5.77 9.88
N ALA A 83 5.29 -6.55 8.81
CA ALA A 83 5.06 -6.05 7.45
C ALA A 83 3.67 -5.44 7.28
N THR A 84 2.63 -6.05 7.87
CA THR A 84 1.26 -5.52 7.92
C THR A 84 1.23 -4.15 8.59
N TRP A 85 1.93 -4.01 9.73
CA TRP A 85 2.03 -2.73 10.43
C TRP A 85 2.73 -1.66 9.58
N VAL A 86 3.82 -2.02 8.89
CA VAL A 86 4.53 -1.09 7.97
C VAL A 86 3.61 -0.67 6.81
N THR A 87 2.87 -1.60 6.20
CA THR A 87 1.88 -1.29 5.14
C THR A 87 0.84 -0.30 5.64
N PHE A 88 0.31 -0.52 6.84
CA PHE A 88 -0.62 0.40 7.48
C PHE A 88 -0.03 1.80 7.71
N GLN A 89 1.21 1.87 8.22
CA GLN A 89 1.90 3.15 8.43
C GLN A 89 2.10 3.92 7.12
N ILE A 90 2.55 3.23 6.05
CA ILE A 90 2.74 3.84 4.72
C ILE A 90 1.43 4.45 4.22
N ALA A 91 0.34 3.68 4.25
CA ALA A 91 -0.97 4.13 3.79
C ALA A 91 -1.49 5.31 4.62
N THR A 92 -1.39 5.22 5.95
CA THR A 92 -1.92 6.24 6.86
C THR A 92 -1.13 7.54 6.78
N LEU A 93 0.20 7.47 6.88
CA LEU A 93 1.04 8.67 6.81
C LEU A 93 0.98 9.31 5.43
N GLY A 94 0.97 8.50 4.36
CA GLY A 94 0.82 8.99 2.98
C GLY A 94 -0.53 9.70 2.77
N SER A 95 -1.63 9.11 3.26
CA SER A 95 -2.96 9.71 3.17
C SER A 95 -3.09 10.99 3.96
N LEU A 96 -2.57 11.04 5.19
CA LEU A 96 -2.58 12.24 6.01
C LEU A 96 -1.78 13.37 5.37
N LEU A 97 -0.58 13.05 4.88
CA LEU A 97 0.27 14.04 4.19
C LEU A 97 -0.41 14.54 2.90
N ALA A 98 -1.03 13.64 2.12
CA ALA A 98 -1.79 14.00 0.93
C ALA A 98 -2.95 14.95 1.26
N ALA A 99 -3.74 14.65 2.29
CA ALA A 99 -4.87 15.49 2.71
C ALA A 99 -4.41 16.88 3.19
N LEU A 100 -3.32 16.93 3.96
CA LEU A 100 -2.73 18.19 4.43
C LEU A 100 -2.23 19.06 3.27
N MET A 101 -1.57 18.47 2.28
CA MET A 101 -1.10 19.18 1.09
C MET A 101 -2.26 19.58 0.17
N ALA A 102 -3.29 18.76 0.07
CA ALA A 102 -4.45 18.99 -0.78
C ALA A 102 -5.34 20.13 -0.28
N LEU A 103 -5.46 20.30 1.04
CA LEU A 103 -6.38 21.28 1.64
C LEU A 103 -6.16 22.72 1.14
N PRO A 104 -4.95 23.29 1.21
CA PRO A 104 -4.72 24.65 0.70
C PRO A 104 -4.93 24.76 -0.82
N LEU A 105 -4.57 23.72 -1.58
CA LEU A 105 -4.79 23.70 -3.02
C LEU A 105 -6.27 23.62 -3.37
N ALA A 106 -7.06 22.84 -2.63
CA ALA A 106 -8.51 22.74 -2.81
C ALA A 106 -9.20 24.08 -2.55
N MET A 107 -8.78 24.82 -1.51
CA MET A 107 -9.30 26.15 -1.23
C MET A 107 -9.01 27.15 -2.35
N LEU A 108 -7.88 27.03 -3.03
CA LEU A 108 -7.55 27.88 -4.18
C LEU A 108 -8.35 27.51 -5.43
N VAL A 109 -8.71 26.23 -5.59
CA VAL A 109 -9.44 25.73 -6.77
C VAL A 109 -10.95 25.90 -6.65
N ALA A 110 -11.51 25.89 -5.43
CA ALA A 110 -12.95 26.03 -5.19
C ALA A 110 -13.49 27.40 -5.70
N ARG A 111 -14.45 27.34 -6.63
CA ARG A 111 -14.95 28.50 -7.38
C ARG A 111 -15.74 29.50 -6.52
N ASN A 112 -16.34 29.01 -5.43
CA ASN A 112 -17.09 29.85 -4.49
C ASN A 112 -16.21 30.61 -3.50
N LEU A 113 -14.91 30.28 -3.41
CA LEU A 113 -13.92 31.04 -2.66
C LEU A 113 -13.19 32.01 -3.59
N ARG A 114 -12.91 33.22 -3.08
CA ARG A 114 -12.33 34.34 -3.85
C ARG A 114 -10.81 34.20 -4.02
N ALA A 115 -10.35 33.17 -4.70
CA ALA A 115 -8.93 33.01 -5.01
C ALA A 115 -8.52 33.81 -6.29
N PRO A 116 -7.29 34.34 -6.37
CA PRO A 116 -6.77 34.92 -7.61
C PRO A 116 -6.75 33.89 -8.75
N ARG A 117 -7.35 34.25 -9.89
CA ARG A 117 -7.48 33.32 -11.06
C ARG A 117 -6.17 32.60 -11.46
N PRO A 118 -5.00 33.29 -11.58
CA PRO A 118 -3.78 32.60 -11.98
C PRO A 118 -3.33 31.55 -10.95
N LEU A 119 -3.51 31.84 -9.65
CA LEU A 119 -3.14 30.91 -8.58
C LEU A 119 -4.09 29.70 -8.54
N ALA A 120 -5.40 29.93 -8.73
CA ALA A 120 -6.39 28.85 -8.85
C ALA A 120 -6.10 27.94 -10.05
N TRP A 121 -5.70 28.53 -11.19
CA TRP A 121 -5.34 27.77 -12.38
C TRP A 121 -4.07 26.93 -12.19
N ALA A 122 -3.03 27.50 -11.56
CA ALA A 122 -1.81 26.79 -11.22
C ALA A 122 -2.06 25.63 -10.23
N ALA A 123 -2.83 25.90 -9.15
CA ALA A 123 -3.22 24.89 -8.17
C ALA A 123 -3.99 23.73 -8.82
N LYS A 124 -4.94 24.06 -9.71
CA LYS A 124 -5.68 23.06 -10.47
C LYS A 124 -4.75 22.20 -11.34
N GLY A 125 -3.81 22.81 -12.05
CA GLY A 125 -2.81 22.10 -12.86
C GLY A 125 -1.98 21.12 -12.02
N VAL A 126 -1.52 21.54 -10.83
CA VAL A 126 -0.78 20.69 -9.90
C VAL A 126 -1.63 19.48 -9.46
N LEU A 127 -2.88 19.70 -9.08
CA LEU A 127 -3.79 18.61 -8.67
C LEU A 127 -4.10 17.66 -9.83
N ASP A 128 -4.31 18.19 -11.04
CA ASP A 128 -4.62 17.39 -12.23
C ASP A 128 -3.42 16.53 -12.65
N VAL A 129 -2.20 17.06 -12.63
CA VAL A 129 -0.97 16.29 -12.89
C VAL A 129 -0.74 15.23 -11.82
N SER A 130 -0.91 15.58 -10.55
CA SER A 130 -0.74 14.68 -9.41
C SER A 130 -1.62 13.42 -9.54
N ARG A 131 -2.89 13.54 -9.85
CA ARG A 131 -3.82 12.41 -10.01
C ARG A 131 -3.70 11.70 -11.37
N ALA A 132 -3.12 12.34 -12.39
CA ALA A 132 -2.94 11.72 -13.70
C ALA A 132 -1.82 10.66 -13.68
N VAL A 133 -0.84 10.80 -12.80
CA VAL A 133 0.28 9.87 -12.65
C VAL A 133 -0.07 8.83 -11.60
N HIS A 134 0.00 7.54 -11.97
CA HIS A 134 -0.32 6.44 -11.07
C HIS A 134 0.69 6.36 -9.91
N THR A 135 0.22 5.94 -8.73
CA THR A 135 1.03 5.81 -7.49
C THR A 135 2.33 5.02 -7.71
N LEU A 136 2.29 3.95 -8.52
CA LEU A 136 3.48 3.15 -8.86
C LEU A 136 4.56 3.94 -9.58
N VAL A 137 4.19 4.86 -10.47
CA VAL A 137 5.17 5.67 -11.22
C VAL A 137 5.87 6.64 -10.28
N PHE A 138 5.11 7.30 -9.39
CA PHE A 138 5.72 8.09 -8.30
C PHE A 138 6.61 7.24 -7.41
N GLY A 139 6.18 6.02 -7.08
CA GLY A 139 6.97 5.08 -6.28
C GLY A 139 8.32 4.75 -6.90
N LEU A 140 8.33 4.40 -8.19
CA LEU A 140 9.57 4.10 -8.94
C LEU A 140 10.54 5.29 -8.97
N ILE A 141 10.02 6.49 -9.25
CA ILE A 141 10.84 7.72 -9.26
C ILE A 141 11.40 7.98 -7.86
N LEU A 142 10.57 7.90 -6.83
CA LEU A 142 10.97 8.22 -5.46
C LEU A 142 11.91 7.17 -4.87
N VAL A 143 11.74 5.89 -5.20
CA VAL A 143 12.71 4.85 -4.83
C VAL A 143 14.07 5.16 -5.44
N GLY A 144 14.13 5.67 -6.67
CA GLY A 144 15.38 6.11 -7.29
C GLY A 144 16.04 7.34 -6.62
N ILE A 145 15.25 8.22 -6.00
CA ILE A 145 15.73 9.47 -5.37
C ILE A 145 16.04 9.28 -3.89
N VAL A 146 15.10 8.69 -3.14
CA VAL A 146 15.15 8.58 -1.66
C VAL A 146 15.74 7.22 -1.22
N GLY A 147 15.77 6.25 -2.12
CA GLY A 147 16.16 4.87 -1.84
C GLY A 147 14.97 3.96 -1.53
N LEU A 148 15.27 2.65 -1.39
CA LEU A 148 14.30 1.64 -0.99
C LEU A 148 13.83 1.88 0.45
N GLY A 149 12.54 1.75 0.70
CA GLY A 149 11.99 1.82 2.05
C GLY A 149 10.65 2.53 2.17
N PRO A 150 10.05 2.53 3.37
CA PRO A 150 8.70 3.06 3.63
C PRO A 150 8.54 4.55 3.30
N THR A 151 9.61 5.33 3.39
CA THR A 151 9.59 6.78 3.06
C THR A 151 9.21 7.04 1.62
N ALA A 152 9.77 6.26 0.66
CA ALA A 152 9.42 6.37 -0.75
C ALA A 152 7.93 6.06 -0.97
N GLY A 153 7.40 5.03 -0.28
CA GLY A 153 5.98 4.68 -0.34
C GLY A 153 5.06 5.76 0.19
N VAL A 154 5.38 6.34 1.36
CA VAL A 154 4.63 7.45 1.96
C VAL A 154 4.57 8.65 1.01
N LEU A 155 5.70 9.05 0.43
CA LEU A 155 5.77 10.19 -0.49
C LEU A 155 5.03 9.90 -1.81
N ALA A 156 5.11 8.68 -2.33
CA ALA A 156 4.40 8.28 -3.55
C ALA A 156 2.88 8.37 -3.38
N ILE A 157 2.36 7.84 -2.27
CA ILE A 157 0.94 7.97 -1.90
C ILE A 157 0.58 9.43 -1.70
N ALA A 158 1.41 10.19 -0.98
CA ALA A 158 1.14 11.60 -0.70
C ALA A 158 0.99 12.41 -1.99
N LEU A 159 1.92 12.26 -2.93
CA LEU A 159 1.90 12.99 -4.19
C LEU A 159 0.71 12.60 -5.07
N HIS A 160 0.44 11.30 -5.23
CA HIS A 160 -0.69 10.84 -6.03
C HIS A 160 -2.03 11.24 -5.42
N SER A 161 -2.24 10.90 -4.15
CA SER A 161 -3.51 11.11 -3.48
C SER A 161 -3.83 12.57 -3.21
N MET A 162 -2.82 13.46 -3.16
CA MET A 162 -3.02 14.91 -3.07
C MET A 162 -3.94 15.42 -4.19
N GLY A 163 -3.79 14.91 -5.43
CA GLY A 163 -4.64 15.29 -6.55
C GLY A 163 -6.09 14.84 -6.36
N THR A 164 -6.30 13.62 -5.86
CA THR A 164 -7.63 13.08 -5.58
C THR A 164 -8.31 13.82 -4.43
N TYR A 165 -7.62 14.01 -3.31
CA TYR A 165 -8.13 14.80 -2.18
C TYR A 165 -8.44 16.22 -2.58
N GLY A 166 -7.54 16.88 -3.32
CA GLY A 166 -7.72 18.27 -3.73
C GLY A 166 -8.99 18.48 -4.55
N LYS A 167 -9.28 17.55 -5.46
CA LYS A 167 -10.51 17.58 -6.23
C LYS A 167 -11.74 17.35 -5.34
N LEU A 168 -11.76 16.29 -4.53
CA LEU A 168 -12.89 15.96 -3.67
C LEU A 168 -13.18 17.07 -2.64
N PHE A 169 -12.13 17.67 -2.07
CA PHE A 169 -12.26 18.76 -1.12
C PHE A 169 -12.77 20.04 -1.81
N ALA A 170 -12.30 20.35 -3.02
CA ALA A 170 -12.82 21.49 -3.77
C ALA A 170 -14.30 21.31 -4.13
N GLU A 171 -14.71 20.14 -4.59
CA GLU A 171 -16.11 19.80 -4.88
C GLU A 171 -16.99 19.89 -3.62
N SER A 172 -16.49 19.45 -2.46
CA SER A 172 -17.21 19.59 -1.19
C SER A 172 -17.40 21.06 -0.80
N ILE A 173 -16.38 21.90 -0.99
CA ILE A 173 -16.50 23.34 -0.73
C ILE A 173 -17.47 23.99 -1.73
N GLU A 174 -17.42 23.62 -3.01
CA GLU A 174 -18.31 24.15 -4.04
C GLU A 174 -19.79 23.77 -3.84
N SER A 175 -20.07 22.64 -3.20
CA SER A 175 -21.42 22.15 -2.92
C SER A 175 -22.07 22.78 -1.68
N LEU A 176 -21.35 23.64 -0.95
CA LEU A 176 -21.89 24.31 0.24
C LEU A 176 -23.03 25.27 -0.08
N ASP A 177 -24.03 25.28 0.79
CA ASP A 177 -24.99 26.36 0.84
C ASP A 177 -24.31 27.65 1.34
N MET A 178 -24.10 28.57 0.42
CA MET A 178 -23.42 29.83 0.71
C MET A 178 -24.24 30.76 1.63
N ALA A 179 -25.54 30.53 1.82
CA ALA A 179 -26.36 31.35 2.73
C ALA A 179 -25.82 31.33 4.18
N ALA A 180 -25.37 30.17 4.65
CA ALA A 180 -24.76 30.06 5.98
C ALA A 180 -23.40 30.80 6.05
N VAL A 181 -22.60 30.72 5.01
CA VAL A 181 -21.31 31.41 4.90
C VAL A 181 -21.51 32.93 4.85
N ASP A 182 -22.49 33.39 4.05
CA ASP A 182 -22.80 34.81 3.91
C ASP A 182 -23.42 35.40 5.20
N ALA A 183 -24.14 34.62 5.97
CA ALA A 183 -24.63 35.04 7.30
C ALA A 183 -23.45 35.38 8.25
N VAL A 184 -22.41 34.52 8.27
CA VAL A 184 -21.16 34.82 9.04
C VAL A 184 -20.47 36.04 8.48
N ARG A 185 -20.40 36.19 7.16
CA ARG A 185 -19.77 37.36 6.53
C ARG A 185 -20.52 38.69 6.85
N ALA A 186 -21.87 38.63 6.94
CA ALA A 186 -22.70 39.78 7.28
C ALA A 186 -22.46 40.33 8.70
N THR A 187 -21.84 39.57 9.60
CA THR A 187 -21.44 40.04 10.95
C THR A 187 -20.18 40.94 10.91
N GLY A 188 -19.57 41.15 9.73
CA GLY A 188 -18.32 41.89 9.60
C GLY A 188 -17.07 41.04 9.88
N ALA A 189 -17.21 39.68 9.92
CA ALA A 189 -16.10 38.76 10.11
C ALA A 189 -15.10 38.82 8.96
N GLY A 190 -13.80 38.78 9.28
CA GLY A 190 -12.73 38.64 8.29
C GLY A 190 -12.75 37.29 7.57
N GLU A 191 -12.14 37.18 6.38
CA GLU A 191 -12.17 35.97 5.54
C GLU A 191 -11.68 34.71 6.28
N ALA A 192 -10.69 34.79 7.17
CA ALA A 192 -10.26 33.68 8.01
C ALA A 192 -11.34 33.24 9.00
N GLN A 193 -12.06 34.19 9.62
CA GLN A 193 -13.16 33.88 10.53
C GLN A 193 -14.35 33.26 9.79
N VAL A 194 -14.66 33.77 8.58
CA VAL A 194 -15.68 33.20 7.69
C VAL A 194 -15.33 31.76 7.34
N PHE A 195 -14.07 31.48 7.02
CA PHE A 195 -13.62 30.12 6.75
C PHE A 195 -13.80 29.20 7.97
N PHE A 196 -13.26 29.57 9.13
CA PHE A 196 -13.29 28.71 10.31
C PHE A 196 -14.67 28.53 10.93
N HIS A 197 -15.58 29.48 10.79
CA HIS A 197 -16.92 29.42 11.43
C HIS A 197 -18.04 29.13 10.42
N GLY A 198 -17.88 29.49 9.15
CA GLY A 198 -18.89 29.25 8.11
C GLY A 198 -18.58 28.04 7.24
N VAL A 199 -17.39 27.96 6.68
CA VAL A 199 -17.03 26.92 5.72
C VAL A 199 -16.59 25.62 6.41
N TRP A 200 -15.59 25.71 7.29
CA TRP A 200 -14.94 24.53 7.88
C TRP A 200 -15.87 23.56 8.61
N PRO A 201 -16.78 24.01 9.50
CA PRO A 201 -17.68 23.08 10.18
C PRO A 201 -18.64 22.37 9.24
N SER A 202 -19.02 23.03 8.14
CA SER A 202 -19.96 22.51 7.17
C SER A 202 -19.34 21.45 6.24
N VAL A 203 -18.03 21.59 5.91
CA VAL A 203 -17.33 20.63 5.04
C VAL A 203 -16.63 19.51 5.79
N LEU A 204 -16.35 19.67 7.07
CA LEU A 204 -15.57 18.73 7.87
C LEU A 204 -16.11 17.29 7.83
N PRO A 205 -17.42 17.02 7.96
CA PRO A 205 -17.95 15.66 7.87
C PRO A 205 -17.68 15.03 6.50
N GLN A 206 -17.82 15.81 5.42
CA GLN A 206 -17.53 15.35 4.05
C GLN A 206 -16.03 15.09 3.86
N PHE A 207 -15.16 15.96 4.38
CA PHE A 207 -13.71 15.77 4.32
C PHE A 207 -13.26 14.51 5.04
N VAL A 208 -13.81 14.22 6.21
CA VAL A 208 -13.54 12.97 6.92
C VAL A 208 -14.03 11.78 6.13
N SER A 209 -15.21 11.85 5.54
CA SER A 209 -15.75 10.77 4.68
C SER A 209 -14.87 10.51 3.48
N HIS A 210 -14.41 11.57 2.77
CA HIS A 210 -13.47 11.44 1.67
C HIS A 210 -12.12 10.91 2.11
N HIS A 211 -11.64 11.35 3.29
CA HIS A 211 -10.38 10.83 3.84
C HIS A 211 -10.46 9.32 4.07
N LEU A 212 -11.51 8.83 4.71
CA LEU A 212 -11.70 7.41 4.96
C LEU A 212 -11.77 6.61 3.65
N TYR A 213 -12.44 7.14 2.62
CA TYR A 213 -12.53 6.51 1.31
C TYR A 213 -11.16 6.40 0.62
N VAL A 214 -10.41 7.49 0.52
CA VAL A 214 -9.10 7.50 -0.13
C VAL A 214 -8.07 6.72 0.70
N TRP A 215 -8.16 6.76 2.03
CA TRP A 215 -7.29 5.99 2.92
C TRP A 215 -7.42 4.49 2.71
N GLU A 216 -8.65 3.97 2.57
CA GLU A 216 -8.92 2.57 2.21
C GLU A 216 -8.25 2.18 0.89
N PHE A 217 -8.33 3.05 -0.12
CA PHE A 217 -7.66 2.87 -1.41
C PHE A 217 -6.13 2.79 -1.23
N ASN A 218 -5.58 3.69 -0.44
CA ASN A 218 -4.14 3.79 -0.20
C ASN A 218 -3.57 2.59 0.58
N ILE A 219 -4.39 1.84 1.35
CA ILE A 219 -3.97 0.58 1.97
C ILE A 219 -3.65 -0.47 0.90
N ARG A 220 -4.46 -0.59 -0.14
CA ARG A 220 -4.19 -1.47 -1.29
C ARG A 220 -2.96 -1.02 -2.06
N ASP A 221 -2.88 0.27 -2.37
CA ASP A 221 -1.76 0.86 -3.08
C ASP A 221 -0.45 0.69 -2.34
N SER A 222 -0.43 0.80 -1.01
CA SER A 222 0.78 0.58 -0.20
C SER A 222 1.29 -0.86 -0.30
N THR A 223 0.39 -1.85 -0.46
CA THR A 223 0.78 -3.24 -0.70
C THR A 223 1.45 -3.39 -2.07
N ILE A 224 0.89 -2.73 -3.10
CA ILE A 224 1.47 -2.77 -4.46
C ILE A 224 2.82 -2.03 -4.50
N LEU A 225 2.94 -0.88 -3.83
CA LEU A 225 4.21 -0.15 -3.70
C LEU A 225 5.30 -0.98 -3.02
N GLY A 226 4.92 -1.88 -2.11
CA GLY A 226 5.85 -2.81 -1.49
C GLY A 226 6.55 -3.74 -2.49
N LEU A 227 5.90 -4.10 -3.61
CA LEU A 227 6.51 -4.93 -4.67
C LEU A 227 7.72 -4.26 -5.32
N ILE A 228 7.74 -2.93 -5.36
CA ILE A 228 8.84 -2.13 -5.93
C ILE A 228 9.85 -1.65 -4.88
N GLY A 229 9.76 -2.19 -3.65
CA GLY A 229 10.74 -1.92 -2.59
C GLY A 229 10.36 -0.86 -1.57
N ALA A 230 9.09 -0.43 -1.51
CA ALA A 230 8.58 0.44 -0.45
C ALA A 230 8.43 -0.28 0.92
N GLY A 231 8.66 -1.60 0.97
CA GLY A 231 8.53 -2.38 2.20
C GLY A 231 7.11 -2.89 2.46
N GLY A 232 6.86 -3.32 3.70
CA GLY A 232 5.56 -3.85 4.09
C GLY A 232 5.22 -5.22 3.48
N LEU A 233 3.92 -5.54 3.40
CA LEU A 233 3.43 -6.83 2.87
C LEU A 233 3.84 -7.07 1.42
N GLY A 234 3.91 -6.03 0.59
CA GLY A 234 4.28 -6.18 -0.81
C GLY A 234 5.71 -6.69 -1.00
N LEU A 235 6.65 -6.35 -0.12
CA LEU A 235 8.01 -6.89 -0.17
C LEU A 235 8.02 -8.40 0.05
N LEU A 236 7.28 -8.89 1.05
CA LEU A 236 7.15 -10.32 1.33
C LEU A 236 6.44 -11.06 0.20
N ILE A 237 5.45 -10.42 -0.46
CA ILE A 237 4.77 -10.96 -1.65
C ILE A 237 5.77 -11.10 -2.80
N SER A 238 6.57 -10.07 -3.06
CA SER A 238 7.62 -10.10 -4.10
C SER A 238 8.63 -11.21 -3.86
N GLU A 239 9.06 -11.39 -2.61
CA GLU A 239 9.97 -12.46 -2.20
C GLU A 239 9.32 -13.85 -2.39
N ALA A 240 8.10 -14.05 -1.91
CA ALA A 240 7.37 -15.32 -2.05
C ALA A 240 7.16 -15.71 -3.51
N VAL A 241 6.83 -14.74 -4.38
CA VAL A 241 6.69 -14.96 -5.84
C VAL A 241 8.04 -15.31 -6.47
N SER A 242 9.10 -14.57 -6.13
CA SER A 242 10.44 -14.78 -6.69
C SER A 242 11.03 -16.14 -6.31
N LEU A 243 10.68 -16.65 -5.13
CA LEU A 243 11.11 -17.94 -4.60
C LEU A 243 10.11 -19.08 -4.87
N PHE A 244 9.03 -18.82 -5.61
CA PHE A 244 7.97 -19.80 -5.91
C PHE A 244 7.33 -20.45 -4.66
N GLN A 245 7.26 -19.70 -3.55
CA GLN A 245 6.71 -20.15 -2.27
C GLN A 245 5.19 -19.92 -2.24
N TRP A 246 4.43 -20.74 -2.98
CA TRP A 246 3.00 -20.56 -3.19
C TRP A 246 2.17 -20.62 -1.90
N SER A 247 2.51 -21.52 -0.96
CA SER A 247 1.84 -21.60 0.35
C SER A 247 2.01 -20.33 1.19
N ARG A 248 3.20 -19.72 1.18
CA ARG A 248 3.44 -18.42 1.84
C ARG A 248 2.74 -17.27 1.13
N LEU A 249 2.75 -17.29 -0.21
CA LEU A 249 2.01 -16.32 -1.00
C LEU A 249 0.51 -16.38 -0.69
N ALA A 250 -0.08 -17.59 -0.58
CA ALA A 250 -1.48 -17.75 -0.18
C ALA A 250 -1.76 -17.12 1.19
N THR A 251 -0.89 -17.36 2.18
CA THR A 251 -0.98 -16.73 3.51
C THR A 251 -0.95 -15.20 3.41
N LEU A 252 -0.01 -14.63 2.64
CA LEU A 252 0.12 -13.19 2.47
C LEU A 252 -1.12 -12.58 1.80
N LEU A 253 -1.67 -13.23 0.77
CA LEU A 253 -2.89 -12.76 0.10
C LEU A 253 -4.10 -12.79 1.04
N ILE A 254 -4.24 -13.84 1.87
CA ILE A 254 -5.30 -13.91 2.89
C ILE A 254 -5.16 -12.74 3.87
N VAL A 255 -3.93 -12.44 4.33
CA VAL A 255 -3.67 -11.31 5.24
C VAL A 255 -4.00 -9.98 4.59
N VAL A 256 -3.64 -9.77 3.31
CA VAL A 256 -3.99 -8.54 2.56
C VAL A 256 -5.50 -8.38 2.45
N VAL A 257 -6.22 -9.44 2.06
CA VAL A 257 -7.68 -9.41 1.97
C VAL A 257 -8.31 -9.12 3.33
N ALA A 258 -7.87 -9.80 4.39
CA ALA A 258 -8.35 -9.57 5.74
C ALA A 258 -8.09 -8.12 6.21
N LEU A 259 -6.91 -7.59 5.92
CA LEU A 259 -6.54 -6.20 6.21
C LEU A 259 -7.50 -5.22 5.50
N VAL A 260 -7.68 -5.36 4.18
CA VAL A 260 -8.56 -4.49 3.40
C VAL A 260 -10.01 -4.59 3.91
N MET A 261 -10.53 -5.79 4.15
CA MET A 261 -11.89 -5.99 4.68
C MET A 261 -12.07 -5.37 6.08
N ALA A 262 -11.06 -5.47 6.95
CA ALA A 262 -11.10 -4.86 8.28
C ALA A 262 -11.20 -3.33 8.19
N PHE A 263 -10.43 -2.72 7.29
CA PHE A 263 -10.45 -1.28 7.08
C PHE A 263 -11.74 -0.79 6.39
N ASP A 264 -12.25 -1.52 5.41
CA ASP A 264 -13.54 -1.22 4.79
C ASP A 264 -14.68 -1.25 5.84
N ALA A 265 -14.70 -2.27 6.70
CA ALA A 265 -15.67 -2.36 7.79
C ALA A 265 -15.52 -1.21 8.81
N LEU A 266 -14.29 -0.85 9.17
CA LEU A 266 -14.00 0.28 10.07
C LEU A 266 -14.44 1.61 9.46
N SER A 267 -14.09 1.84 8.20
CA SER A 267 -14.41 3.04 7.42
C SER A 267 -15.93 3.23 7.31
N ARG A 268 -16.70 2.16 7.02
CA ARG A 268 -18.16 2.18 6.99
C ARG A 268 -18.76 2.58 8.34
N ARG A 269 -18.33 1.94 9.44
CA ARG A 269 -18.84 2.24 10.79
C ARG A 269 -18.59 3.68 11.22
N ILE A 270 -17.44 4.25 10.83
CA ILE A 270 -17.13 5.65 11.12
C ILE A 270 -18.03 6.57 10.31
N ARG A 271 -18.20 6.31 9.02
CA ARG A 271 -19.07 7.11 8.14
C ARG A 271 -20.53 7.11 8.59
N GLU A 272 -21.07 5.95 8.98
CA GLU A 272 -22.45 5.83 9.48
C GLU A 272 -22.72 6.63 10.79
N LYS A 273 -21.66 6.96 11.52
CA LYS A 273 -21.79 7.78 12.76
C LYS A 273 -21.59 9.28 12.49
N LEU A 274 -20.98 9.65 11.36
CA LEU A 274 -20.65 11.04 11.02
C LEU A 274 -21.69 11.68 10.08
N LEU A 275 -22.43 10.87 9.32
CA LEU A 275 -23.51 11.27 8.41
C LEU A 275 -24.85 10.84 8.96
#